data_6e6e1a3a8113782c0ed146feb3742632
#
_entry.id   6e6e1a3a8113782c0ed146feb3742632
#
_cell.length_a   1.000
_cell.length_b   1.000
_cell.length_c   1.000
_cell.angle_alpha   90.00
_cell.angle_beta   90.00
_cell.angle_gamma   90.00
#
_symmetry.space_group_name_H-M   'P 1'
#
loop_
_entity.id
_entity.type
_entity.pdbx_description
1 polymer ?
#
loop_
_entity_poly.entity_id
_entity_poly.type
_entity_poly.pdbx_seq_one_letter_code
_entity_poly.pdbx_strand_id
1 'polypeptide(L)'
;SKLSRLQAEVDRLTRLRGRIDDLGILVELAEEENDAATLAEVQKELRALTADIDALEIRTLLSGEYDQREALVTIRSEAGGVDAADFAAMLLRMYLRWAERHGYATEVYETSEAEEAGIKSATFTVKEPFAYGMLSVEQGTHRLVRISPFDNQGRRQTSFAGVDVFPVTEDIDHIDIPEADLRVDVFRSSGPGGQSVNTTDSAVRLTHIPTGIVVSMQNEKSQLQNKVAGMKVLQSRLLERARAEQEAEMRGLKGDAGNSWGAQMRSYVLHPYQMVKDLRTEHEVGNPDAVFDGDIDGFLDAGIRWRRQQGER
;
A
#
# COMPACT_ATOMS: atom_id res chain seq x y z
N SER A 1 25.35 3.09 -5.18
CA SER A 1 25.94 1.74 -5.28
C SER A 1 25.65 0.93 -4.01
N LYS A 2 25.72 -0.40 -4.08
CA LYS A 2 25.50 -1.30 -2.93
C LYS A 2 26.43 -0.95 -1.75
N LEU A 3 27.66 -0.55 -2.04
CA LEU A 3 28.65 -0.15 -1.01
C LEU A 3 28.22 1.12 -0.28
N SER A 4 27.78 2.16 -0.99
CA SER A 4 27.32 3.42 -0.38
C SER A 4 26.13 3.21 0.55
N ARG A 5 25.26 2.27 0.19
CA ARG A 5 24.08 1.92 0.97
C ARG A 5 24.47 1.20 2.28
N LEU A 6 25.35 0.19 2.19
CA LEU A 6 25.85 -0.51 3.36
C LEU A 6 26.59 0.44 4.31
N GLN A 7 27.38 1.37 3.77
CA GLN A 7 28.06 2.38 4.57
C GLN A 7 27.05 3.28 5.31
N ALA A 8 26.00 3.74 4.62
CA ALA A 8 24.94 4.55 5.24
C ALA A 8 24.19 3.80 6.37
N GLU A 9 23.99 2.49 6.21
CA GLU A 9 23.42 1.66 7.27
C GLU A 9 24.32 1.54 8.49
N VAL A 10 25.60 1.27 8.28
CA VAL A 10 26.60 1.22 9.37
C VAL A 10 26.68 2.57 10.10
N ASP A 11 26.73 3.68 9.36
CA ASP A 11 26.77 5.02 9.93
C ASP A 11 25.50 5.34 10.74
N ARG A 12 24.34 4.85 10.28
CA ARG A 12 23.06 5.00 11.00
C ARG A 12 23.08 4.23 12.33
N LEU A 13 23.50 2.97 12.30
CA LEU A 13 23.61 2.13 13.51
C LEU A 13 24.59 2.74 14.52
N THR A 14 25.74 3.23 14.05
CA THR A 14 26.75 3.89 14.88
C THR A 14 26.18 5.15 15.53
N ARG A 15 25.44 5.97 14.81
CA ARG A 15 24.77 7.16 15.37
C ARG A 15 23.71 6.81 16.40
N LEU A 16 22.88 5.79 16.15
CA LEU A 16 21.86 5.33 17.11
C LEU A 16 22.53 4.85 18.41
N ARG A 17 23.62 4.07 18.31
CA ARG A 17 24.38 3.61 19.46
C ARG A 17 24.96 4.79 20.26
N GLY A 18 25.55 5.77 19.58
CA GLY A 18 26.08 6.98 20.25
C GLY A 18 24.98 7.74 21.00
N ARG A 19 23.79 7.90 20.38
CA ARG A 19 22.64 8.54 21.05
C ARG A 19 22.15 7.78 22.28
N ILE A 20 22.21 6.45 22.28
CA ILE A 20 21.85 5.62 23.44
C ILE A 20 22.84 5.87 24.57
N ASP A 21 24.14 5.86 24.25
CA ASP A 21 25.21 6.08 25.24
C ASP A 21 25.11 7.51 25.83
N ASP A 22 24.91 8.53 24.98
CA ASP A 22 24.74 9.94 25.41
C ASP A 22 23.49 10.11 26.29
N LEU A 23 22.37 9.42 25.94
CA LEU A 23 21.14 9.48 26.72
C LEU A 23 21.36 8.86 28.12
N GLY A 24 22.10 7.77 28.22
CA GLY A 24 22.48 7.16 29.52
C GLY A 24 23.19 8.14 30.41
N ILE A 25 24.19 8.87 29.89
CA ILE A 25 24.93 9.89 30.64
C ILE A 25 24.00 11.05 31.07
N LEU A 26 23.12 11.51 30.19
CA LEU A 26 22.17 12.58 30.51
C LEU A 26 21.19 12.17 31.61
N VAL A 27 20.73 10.91 31.64
CA VAL A 27 19.86 10.39 32.70
C VAL A 27 20.59 10.43 34.06
N GLU A 28 21.84 9.94 34.14
CA GLU A 28 22.61 9.93 35.36
C GLU A 28 22.83 11.37 35.90
N LEU A 29 23.18 12.31 35.01
CA LEU A 29 23.38 13.72 35.40
C LEU A 29 22.06 14.37 35.88
N ALA A 30 20.93 14.10 35.19
CA ALA A 30 19.65 14.66 35.56
C ALA A 30 19.13 14.12 36.91
N GLU A 31 19.43 12.86 37.24
CA GLU A 31 19.10 12.26 38.52
C GLU A 31 19.96 12.84 39.64
N GLU A 32 21.28 13.01 39.41
CA GLU A 32 22.19 13.59 40.39
C GLU A 32 21.85 15.06 40.73
N GLU A 33 21.52 15.86 39.73
CA GLU A 33 21.22 17.30 39.90
C GLU A 33 19.74 17.56 40.25
N ASN A 34 18.88 16.53 40.20
CA ASN A 34 17.43 16.60 40.39
C ASN A 34 16.77 17.69 39.50
N ASP A 35 17.27 17.82 38.26
CA ASP A 35 16.84 18.84 37.28
C ASP A 35 15.66 18.36 36.45
N ALA A 36 14.47 18.88 36.76
CA ALA A 36 13.24 18.55 36.05
C ALA A 36 13.23 18.97 34.57
N ALA A 37 13.99 19.99 34.18
CA ALA A 37 14.09 20.44 32.79
C ALA A 37 14.89 19.43 31.95
N THR A 38 16.05 19.01 32.47
CA THR A 38 16.87 17.98 31.84
C THR A 38 16.15 16.62 31.75
N LEU A 39 15.37 16.26 32.78
CA LEU A 39 14.53 15.05 32.73
C LEU A 39 13.46 15.11 31.61
N ALA A 40 12.85 16.28 31.39
CA ALA A 40 11.89 16.47 30.30
C ALA A 40 12.55 16.34 28.91
N GLU A 41 13.77 16.85 28.77
CA GLU A 41 14.56 16.71 27.54
C GLU A 41 14.96 15.27 27.27
N VAL A 42 15.40 14.55 28.30
CA VAL A 42 15.69 13.11 28.25
C VAL A 42 14.46 12.31 27.81
N GLN A 43 13.29 12.62 28.36
CA GLN A 43 12.05 11.93 27.94
C GLN A 43 11.69 12.19 26.48
N LYS A 44 11.91 13.41 25.99
CA LYS A 44 11.70 13.75 24.58
C LYS A 44 12.66 12.99 23.67
N GLU A 45 13.94 12.97 24.01
CA GLU A 45 14.95 12.26 23.23
C GLU A 45 14.74 10.73 23.27
N LEU A 46 14.35 10.18 24.41
CA LEU A 46 14.00 8.76 24.54
C LEU A 46 12.87 8.37 23.59
N ARG A 47 11.82 9.19 23.49
CA ARG A 47 10.70 8.94 22.56
C ARG A 47 11.17 8.98 21.10
N ALA A 48 12.01 9.95 20.75
CA ALA A 48 12.57 10.05 19.40
C ALA A 48 13.47 8.85 19.07
N LEU A 49 14.32 8.46 20.00
CA LEU A 49 15.21 7.30 19.84
C LEU A 49 14.43 5.99 19.74
N THR A 50 13.38 5.81 20.54
CA THR A 50 12.48 4.65 20.45
C THR A 50 11.84 4.56 19.07
N ALA A 51 11.31 5.67 18.55
CA ALA A 51 10.72 5.72 17.21
C ALA A 51 11.74 5.38 16.10
N ASP A 52 12.98 5.85 16.22
CA ASP A 52 14.06 5.54 15.28
C ASP A 52 14.47 4.06 15.31
N ILE A 53 14.46 3.44 16.51
CA ILE A 53 14.74 2.01 16.70
C ILE A 53 13.61 1.17 16.12
N ASP A 54 12.34 1.52 16.40
CA ASP A 54 11.17 0.84 15.84
C ASP A 54 11.18 0.88 14.32
N ALA A 55 11.50 2.05 13.72
CA ALA A 55 11.64 2.18 12.27
C ALA A 55 12.78 1.32 11.69
N LEU A 56 13.88 1.14 12.45
CA LEU A 56 14.98 0.26 12.06
C LEU A 56 14.59 -1.21 12.17
N GLU A 57 13.85 -1.60 13.21
CA GLU A 57 13.32 -2.94 13.39
C GLU A 57 12.44 -3.31 12.19
N ILE A 58 11.45 -2.47 11.86
CA ILE A 58 10.56 -2.67 10.71
C ILE A 58 11.36 -2.86 9.43
N ARG A 59 12.36 -2.01 9.17
CA ARG A 59 13.24 -2.16 8.00
C ARG A 59 13.98 -3.49 7.98
N THR A 60 14.39 -3.98 9.13
CA THR A 60 15.09 -5.28 9.26
C THR A 60 14.14 -6.45 8.99
N LEU A 61 12.86 -6.30 9.36
CA LEU A 61 11.82 -7.29 9.08
C LEU A 61 11.44 -7.33 7.59
N LEU A 62 11.65 -6.24 6.86
CA LEU A 62 11.44 -6.14 5.42
C LEU A 62 12.63 -6.74 4.64
N SER A 63 12.82 -8.05 4.77
CA SER A 63 13.93 -8.81 4.18
C SER A 63 13.52 -9.72 3.02
N GLY A 64 12.27 -9.67 2.59
CA GLY A 64 11.77 -10.40 1.42
C GLY A 64 12.44 -9.90 0.14
N GLU A 65 12.48 -10.76 -0.87
CA GLU A 65 13.14 -10.51 -2.16
C GLU A 65 12.68 -9.21 -2.83
N TYR A 66 11.40 -8.86 -2.64
CA TYR A 66 10.77 -7.69 -3.27
C TYR A 66 10.41 -6.59 -2.29
N ASP A 67 10.63 -6.77 -0.98
CA ASP A 67 10.27 -5.79 0.04
C ASP A 67 10.89 -4.42 -0.21
N GLN A 68 12.06 -4.38 -0.87
CA GLN A 68 12.79 -3.15 -1.18
C GLN A 68 12.28 -2.39 -2.40
N ARG A 69 11.26 -2.91 -3.08
CA ARG A 69 10.72 -2.31 -4.31
C ARG A 69 9.70 -1.22 -4.01
N GLU A 70 9.47 -0.37 -5.01
CA GLU A 70 8.32 0.51 -5.05
C GLU A 70 7.02 -0.31 -5.11
N ALA A 71 5.93 0.27 -4.64
CA ALA A 71 4.62 -0.40 -4.62
C ALA A 71 3.72 0.10 -5.75
N LEU A 72 3.08 -0.84 -6.43
CA LEU A 72 1.91 -0.60 -7.27
C LEU A 72 0.67 -1.07 -6.51
N VAL A 73 -0.24 -0.16 -6.22
CA VAL A 73 -1.45 -0.44 -5.45
C VAL A 73 -2.67 -0.33 -6.36
N THR A 74 -3.52 -1.32 -6.34
CA THR A 74 -4.81 -1.31 -7.04
C THR A 74 -5.93 -1.47 -6.02
N ILE A 75 -6.87 -0.53 -6.01
CA ILE A 75 -8.07 -0.54 -5.18
C ILE A 75 -9.26 -0.81 -6.07
N ARG A 76 -10.18 -1.68 -5.63
CA ARG A 76 -11.41 -2.00 -6.35
C ARG A 76 -12.60 -1.94 -5.40
N SER A 77 -13.70 -1.33 -5.85
CA SER A 77 -14.97 -1.47 -5.17
C SER A 77 -15.49 -2.91 -5.35
N GLU A 78 -16.00 -3.49 -4.28
CA GLU A 78 -16.58 -4.84 -4.27
C GLU A 78 -18.08 -4.77 -3.95
N ALA A 79 -18.59 -5.65 -3.09
CA ALA A 79 -20.00 -5.66 -2.72
C ALA A 79 -20.40 -4.41 -1.92
N GLY A 80 -21.53 -3.79 -2.24
CA GLY A 80 -22.09 -2.63 -1.53
C GLY A 80 -22.56 -1.47 -2.43
N GLY A 81 -22.50 -1.63 -3.76
CA GLY A 81 -23.00 -0.62 -4.71
C GLY A 81 -22.28 0.73 -4.59
N VAL A 82 -23.05 1.82 -4.53
CA VAL A 82 -22.50 3.19 -4.43
C VAL A 82 -21.65 3.39 -3.19
N ASP A 83 -22.05 2.81 -2.05
CA ASP A 83 -21.27 2.87 -0.81
C ASP A 83 -19.90 2.18 -0.94
N ALA A 84 -19.81 1.09 -1.71
CA ALA A 84 -18.53 0.42 -1.96
C ALA A 84 -17.63 1.25 -2.88
N ALA A 85 -18.20 1.92 -3.88
CA ALA A 85 -17.45 2.82 -4.76
C ALA A 85 -16.92 4.06 -4.02
N ASP A 86 -17.73 4.64 -3.14
CA ASP A 86 -17.31 5.74 -2.27
C ASP A 86 -16.23 5.26 -1.27
N PHE A 87 -16.40 4.09 -0.69
CA PHE A 87 -15.38 3.50 0.20
C PHE A 87 -14.05 3.25 -0.51
N ALA A 88 -14.06 2.77 -1.75
CA ALA A 88 -12.85 2.62 -2.55
C ALA A 88 -12.14 3.98 -2.77
N ALA A 89 -12.89 5.06 -2.99
CA ALA A 89 -12.34 6.42 -3.07
C ALA A 89 -11.77 6.91 -1.71
N MET A 90 -12.41 6.56 -0.61
CA MET A 90 -11.89 6.86 0.74
C MET A 90 -10.56 6.14 0.99
N LEU A 91 -10.42 4.87 0.61
CA LEU A 91 -9.17 4.12 0.72
C LEU A 91 -8.08 4.69 -0.17
N LEU A 92 -8.38 5.06 -1.41
CA LEU A 92 -7.42 5.75 -2.29
C LEU A 92 -6.88 7.01 -1.62
N ARG A 93 -7.77 7.86 -1.12
CA ARG A 93 -7.37 9.06 -0.40
C ARG A 93 -6.52 8.74 0.82
N MET A 94 -6.88 7.74 1.60
CA MET A 94 -6.14 7.30 2.80
C MET A 94 -4.68 6.96 2.46
N TYR A 95 -4.44 6.15 1.44
CA TYR A 95 -3.07 5.77 1.05
C TYR A 95 -2.29 6.93 0.44
N LEU A 96 -2.93 7.79 -0.36
CA LEU A 96 -2.27 8.99 -0.90
C LEU A 96 -1.90 9.96 0.22
N ARG A 97 -2.75 10.15 1.22
CA ARG A 97 -2.47 10.98 2.41
C ARG A 97 -1.35 10.38 3.25
N TRP A 98 -1.33 9.07 3.44
CA TRP A 98 -0.23 8.39 4.10
C TRP A 98 1.10 8.64 3.40
N ALA A 99 1.14 8.48 2.08
CA ALA A 99 2.34 8.75 1.30
C ALA A 99 2.75 10.24 1.37
N GLU A 100 1.80 11.17 1.29
CA GLU A 100 2.04 12.61 1.44
C GLU A 100 2.66 12.95 2.80
N ARG A 101 2.14 12.38 3.89
CA ARG A 101 2.67 12.57 5.26
C ARG A 101 4.13 12.13 5.41
N HIS A 102 4.52 11.09 4.68
CA HIS A 102 5.89 10.57 4.65
C HIS A 102 6.78 11.25 3.61
N GLY A 103 6.24 12.17 2.80
CA GLY A 103 6.97 12.79 1.70
C GLY A 103 7.28 11.85 0.53
N TYR A 104 6.54 10.74 0.42
CA TYR A 104 6.70 9.77 -0.66
C TYR A 104 6.02 10.26 -1.92
N ALA A 105 6.73 10.16 -3.04
CA ALA A 105 6.16 10.51 -4.34
C ALA A 105 5.16 9.44 -4.78
N THR A 106 3.99 9.89 -5.24
CA THR A 106 2.94 9.02 -5.76
C THR A 106 2.58 9.40 -7.19
N GLU A 107 2.16 8.43 -7.98
CA GLU A 107 1.62 8.65 -9.31
C GLU A 107 0.38 7.79 -9.53
N VAL A 108 -0.74 8.46 -9.83
CA VAL A 108 -2.00 7.77 -10.14
C VAL A 108 -2.04 7.50 -11.62
N TYR A 109 -2.07 6.22 -12.01
CA TYR A 109 -2.06 5.81 -13.41
C TYR A 109 -3.44 5.74 -14.02
N GLU A 110 -4.40 5.19 -13.28
CA GLU A 110 -5.75 4.98 -13.77
C GLU A 110 -6.74 5.16 -12.63
N THR A 111 -7.85 5.84 -12.92
CA THR A 111 -9.02 5.89 -12.06
C THR A 111 -10.25 5.65 -12.90
N SER A 112 -11.01 4.62 -12.56
CA SER A 112 -12.32 4.35 -13.16
C SER A 112 -13.39 4.85 -12.21
N GLU A 113 -14.07 5.93 -12.60
CA GLU A 113 -15.15 6.52 -11.80
C GLU A 113 -16.39 5.63 -11.82
N ALA A 114 -17.13 5.63 -10.73
CA ALA A 114 -18.46 5.02 -10.67
C ALA A 114 -19.52 6.01 -11.21
N GLU A 115 -20.70 5.50 -11.54
CA GLU A 115 -21.73 6.31 -12.20
C GLU A 115 -22.35 7.39 -11.31
N GLU A 116 -22.53 7.10 -10.02
CA GLU A 116 -23.19 8.02 -9.08
C GLU A 116 -22.19 8.71 -8.17
N ALA A 117 -21.27 7.97 -7.53
CA ALA A 117 -20.25 8.50 -6.64
C ALA A 117 -19.10 7.51 -6.45
N GLY A 118 -17.90 8.02 -6.14
CA GLY A 118 -16.74 7.21 -5.85
C GLY A 118 -16.07 6.60 -7.09
N ILE A 119 -15.33 5.53 -6.89
CA ILE A 119 -14.54 4.88 -7.94
C ILE A 119 -14.86 3.38 -8.04
N LYS A 120 -14.88 2.84 -9.25
CA LYS A 120 -14.91 1.39 -9.51
C LYS A 120 -13.54 0.77 -9.22
N SER A 121 -12.49 1.45 -9.66
CA SER A 121 -11.11 1.06 -9.37
C SER A 121 -10.15 2.24 -9.51
N ALA A 122 -9.02 2.16 -8.82
CA ALA A 122 -7.88 3.04 -9.05
C ALA A 122 -6.59 2.27 -8.93
N THR A 123 -5.59 2.67 -9.73
CA THR A 123 -4.23 2.12 -9.67
C THR A 123 -3.23 3.27 -9.54
N PHE A 124 -2.37 3.19 -8.55
CA PHE A 124 -1.32 4.18 -8.30
C PHE A 124 -0.03 3.52 -7.83
N THR A 125 1.09 4.22 -7.98
CA THR A 125 2.38 3.80 -7.41
C THR A 125 2.78 4.69 -6.25
N VAL A 126 3.53 4.09 -5.32
CA VAL A 126 4.31 4.79 -4.32
C VAL A 126 5.79 4.58 -4.68
N LYS A 127 6.45 5.67 -5.12
CA LYS A 127 7.82 5.67 -5.62
C LYS A 127 8.83 5.88 -4.49
N GLU A 128 8.87 4.92 -3.60
CA GLU A 128 9.78 4.92 -2.46
C GLU A 128 10.38 3.52 -2.26
N PRO A 129 11.67 3.39 -1.97
CA PRO A 129 12.25 2.13 -1.53
C PRO A 129 11.50 1.56 -0.33
N PHE A 130 11.25 0.26 -0.34
CA PHE A 130 10.47 -0.48 0.66
C PHE A 130 8.96 -0.21 0.68
N ALA A 131 8.42 0.59 -0.22
CA ALA A 131 6.98 0.84 -0.27
C ALA A 131 6.18 -0.46 -0.46
N TYR A 132 6.67 -1.40 -1.29
CA TYR A 132 6.03 -2.70 -1.43
C TYR A 132 6.05 -3.50 -0.13
N GLY A 133 7.20 -3.59 0.53
CA GLY A 133 7.31 -4.31 1.81
C GLY A 133 6.35 -3.76 2.87
N MET A 134 6.24 -2.43 2.95
CA MET A 134 5.33 -1.76 3.88
C MET A 134 3.85 -1.96 3.51
N LEU A 135 3.48 -1.75 2.25
CA LEU A 135 2.08 -1.76 1.82
C LEU A 135 1.54 -3.16 1.49
N SER A 136 2.40 -4.16 1.25
CA SER A 136 1.98 -5.52 0.91
C SER A 136 1.11 -6.17 2.00
N VAL A 137 1.24 -5.73 3.25
CA VAL A 137 0.40 -6.17 4.36
C VAL A 137 -1.02 -5.59 4.31
N GLU A 138 -1.27 -4.60 3.47
CA GLU A 138 -2.61 -4.01 3.23
C GLU A 138 -3.44 -4.81 2.23
N GLN A 139 -2.84 -5.79 1.57
CA GLN A 139 -3.52 -6.62 0.61
C GLN A 139 -4.67 -7.41 1.24
N GLY A 140 -5.84 -7.36 0.60
CA GLY A 140 -7.03 -8.10 1.01
C GLY A 140 -8.31 -7.29 0.94
N THR A 141 -9.37 -7.86 1.53
CA THR A 141 -10.69 -7.23 1.56
C THR A 141 -10.85 -6.35 2.80
N HIS A 142 -11.16 -5.09 2.58
CA HIS A 142 -11.50 -4.10 3.60
C HIS A 142 -13.01 -3.97 3.69
N ARG A 143 -13.53 -3.79 4.91
CA ARG A 143 -14.96 -3.68 5.21
C ARG A 143 -15.26 -2.33 5.85
N LEU A 144 -16.28 -1.62 5.35
CA LEU A 144 -16.83 -0.41 5.95
C LEU A 144 -18.24 -0.66 6.46
N VAL A 145 -18.51 -0.21 7.67
CA VAL A 145 -19.85 -0.18 8.28
C VAL A 145 -20.15 1.25 8.71
N ARG A 146 -21.15 1.87 8.08
CA ARG A 146 -21.58 3.24 8.37
C ARG A 146 -23.06 3.44 8.09
N ILE A 147 -23.62 4.56 8.54
CA ILE A 147 -24.88 5.08 8.00
C ILE A 147 -24.56 5.59 6.59
N SER A 148 -25.26 5.05 5.59
CA SER A 148 -25.02 5.43 4.19
C SER A 148 -25.46 6.87 3.93
N PRO A 149 -24.60 7.74 3.36
CA PRO A 149 -25.00 9.06 2.91
C PRO A 149 -25.87 9.01 1.63
N PHE A 150 -25.95 7.88 0.97
CA PHE A 150 -26.73 7.65 -0.26
C PHE A 150 -28.10 7.00 0.02
N ASP A 151 -28.35 6.57 1.25
CA ASP A 151 -29.63 5.97 1.66
C ASP A 151 -30.54 7.02 2.29
N ASN A 152 -31.62 7.38 1.62
CA ASN A 152 -32.61 8.36 2.13
C ASN A 152 -33.28 7.95 3.45
N GLN A 153 -33.19 6.67 3.83
CA GLN A 153 -33.74 6.17 5.11
C GLN A 153 -32.70 6.16 6.23
N GLY A 154 -31.45 6.59 5.96
CA GLY A 154 -30.39 6.65 6.96
C GLY A 154 -30.03 5.29 7.55
N ARG A 155 -30.16 4.22 6.80
CA ARG A 155 -29.86 2.86 7.28
C ARG A 155 -28.36 2.62 7.31
N ARG A 156 -27.96 1.79 8.25
CA ARG A 156 -26.59 1.29 8.34
C ARG A 156 -26.35 0.29 7.20
N GLN A 157 -25.31 0.56 6.42
CA GLN A 157 -24.88 -0.28 5.30
C GLN A 157 -23.49 -0.84 5.53
N THR A 158 -23.22 -1.98 4.94
CA THR A 158 -21.90 -2.61 4.91
C THR A 158 -21.43 -2.66 3.48
N SER A 159 -20.22 -2.19 3.23
CA SER A 159 -19.58 -2.18 1.92
C SER A 159 -18.16 -2.73 1.98
N PHE A 160 -17.67 -3.21 0.85
CA PHE A 160 -16.37 -3.85 0.74
C PHE A 160 -15.56 -3.23 -0.39
N ALA A 161 -14.25 -3.18 -0.18
CA ALA A 161 -13.28 -2.80 -1.20
C ALA A 161 -12.05 -3.73 -1.09
N GLY A 162 -11.55 -4.15 -2.24
CA GLY A 162 -10.34 -4.96 -2.35
C GLY A 162 -9.13 -4.09 -2.60
N VAL A 163 -8.03 -4.39 -1.92
CA VAL A 163 -6.72 -3.78 -2.12
C VAL A 163 -5.75 -4.86 -2.55
N ASP A 164 -5.10 -4.65 -3.69
CA ASP A 164 -4.01 -5.48 -4.19
C ASP A 164 -2.73 -4.64 -4.23
N VAL A 165 -1.62 -5.22 -3.79
CA VAL A 165 -0.32 -4.57 -3.77
C VAL A 165 0.69 -5.42 -4.52
N PHE A 166 1.39 -4.81 -5.48
CA PHE A 166 2.38 -5.47 -6.32
C PHE A 166 3.72 -4.74 -6.24
N PRO A 167 4.85 -5.45 -6.35
CA PRO A 167 6.15 -4.78 -6.47
C PRO A 167 6.30 -4.16 -7.86
N VAL A 168 6.84 -2.95 -7.93
CA VAL A 168 7.30 -2.38 -9.20
C VAL A 168 8.66 -2.98 -9.53
N THR A 169 8.74 -3.71 -10.64
CA THR A 169 9.99 -4.29 -11.12
C THR A 169 10.55 -3.43 -12.25
N GLU A 170 11.73 -2.84 -12.06
CA GLU A 170 12.46 -2.12 -13.13
C GLU A 170 13.30 -3.04 -13.98
N ASP A 171 13.89 -4.06 -13.40
CA ASP A 171 14.68 -5.10 -14.06
C ASP A 171 14.27 -6.48 -13.54
N ILE A 172 13.80 -7.27 -14.41
CA ILE A 172 14.15 -8.62 -14.77
C ILE A 172 14.40 -9.59 -13.60
N ASP A 173 13.38 -9.96 -12.91
CA ASP A 173 13.06 -11.35 -13.10
C ASP A 173 12.04 -11.36 -14.24
N HIS A 174 12.57 -11.39 -15.44
CA HIS A 174 11.82 -11.22 -16.67
C HIS A 174 10.81 -12.34 -16.81
N ILE A 175 9.55 -11.98 -16.72
CA ILE A 175 8.63 -12.66 -17.61
C ILE A 175 8.83 -11.94 -18.93
N ASP A 176 9.54 -12.58 -19.84
CA ASP A 176 9.67 -12.14 -21.22
C ASP A 176 8.26 -12.19 -21.82
N ILE A 177 7.75 -11.04 -22.26
CA ILE A 177 6.44 -10.96 -22.89
C ILE A 177 6.67 -10.92 -24.39
N PRO A 178 6.55 -12.06 -25.09
CA PRO A 178 6.69 -12.09 -26.54
C PRO A 178 5.65 -11.16 -27.19
N GLU A 179 6.00 -10.43 -28.22
CA GLU A 179 5.05 -9.58 -28.95
C GLU A 179 3.83 -10.37 -29.47
N ALA A 180 4.04 -11.66 -29.77
CA ALA A 180 2.95 -12.56 -30.20
C ALA A 180 1.89 -12.80 -29.12
N ASP A 181 2.26 -12.68 -27.85
CA ASP A 181 1.37 -12.89 -26.71
C ASP A 181 0.73 -11.58 -26.23
N LEU A 182 1.08 -10.45 -26.85
CA LEU A 182 0.61 -9.13 -26.49
C LEU A 182 -0.32 -8.56 -27.55
N ARG A 183 -1.58 -8.27 -27.16
CA ARG A 183 -2.47 -7.46 -27.95
C ARG A 183 -2.46 -6.02 -27.46
N VAL A 184 -2.19 -5.09 -28.37
CA VAL A 184 -2.14 -3.65 -28.07
C VAL A 184 -3.31 -2.99 -28.80
N ASP A 185 -4.30 -2.49 -28.06
CA ASP A 185 -5.42 -1.72 -28.58
C ASP A 185 -5.21 -0.24 -28.21
N VAL A 186 -5.32 0.64 -29.18
CA VAL A 186 -5.25 2.09 -28.99
C VAL A 186 -6.66 2.64 -29.02
N PHE A 187 -6.99 3.50 -28.07
CA PHE A 187 -8.31 4.11 -27.99
C PHE A 187 -8.23 5.56 -27.50
N ARG A 188 -9.34 6.28 -27.62
CA ARG A 188 -9.43 7.65 -27.12
C ARG A 188 -9.54 7.66 -25.62
N SER A 189 -8.72 8.49 -24.97
CA SER A 189 -8.85 8.71 -23.54
C SER A 189 -10.22 9.31 -23.22
N SER A 190 -10.91 8.74 -22.23
CA SER A 190 -12.18 9.26 -21.71
C SER A 190 -11.93 9.94 -20.37
N GLY A 191 -12.27 11.23 -20.26
CA GLY A 191 -12.16 11.98 -19.01
C GLY A 191 -12.72 13.41 -19.18
N PRO A 192 -13.08 14.10 -18.09
CA PRO A 192 -13.44 15.51 -18.14
C PRO A 192 -12.19 16.35 -18.44
N GLY A 193 -11.94 16.69 -19.70
CA GLY A 193 -10.79 17.47 -20.13
C GLY A 193 -11.00 18.08 -21.52
N GLY A 194 -10.45 19.28 -21.74
CA GLY A 194 -10.65 20.13 -22.91
C GLY A 194 -10.29 19.50 -24.25
N GLN A 195 -10.40 20.28 -25.35
CA GLN A 195 -10.30 19.87 -26.77
C GLN A 195 -9.11 18.93 -27.13
N SER A 196 -8.00 18.91 -26.38
CA SER A 196 -6.85 18.03 -26.66
C SER A 196 -7.06 16.58 -26.22
N VAL A 197 -7.96 16.30 -25.28
CA VAL A 197 -8.26 14.94 -24.81
C VAL A 197 -9.15 14.18 -25.79
N ASN A 198 -9.96 14.91 -26.58
CA ASN A 198 -10.92 14.32 -27.52
C ASN A 198 -10.35 14.11 -28.93
N THR A 199 -9.10 14.49 -29.22
CA THR A 199 -8.54 14.50 -30.60
C THR A 199 -7.39 13.54 -30.81
N THR A 200 -6.77 12.98 -29.76
CA THR A 200 -5.62 12.08 -29.91
C THR A 200 -5.89 10.71 -29.28
N ASP A 201 -5.70 9.66 -30.06
CA ASP A 201 -5.77 8.26 -29.60
C ASP A 201 -4.46 7.94 -28.83
N SER A 202 -4.30 8.50 -27.62
CA SER A 202 -3.11 8.31 -26.79
C SER A 202 -3.27 7.20 -25.75
N ALA A 203 -4.49 6.80 -25.46
CA ALA A 203 -4.76 5.72 -24.49
C ALA A 203 -4.41 4.34 -25.10
N VAL A 204 -3.77 3.51 -24.31
CA VAL A 204 -3.32 2.17 -24.72
C VAL A 204 -3.91 1.13 -23.79
N ARG A 205 -4.48 0.09 -24.37
CA ARG A 205 -4.89 -1.14 -23.66
C ARG A 205 -3.98 -2.27 -24.07
N LEU A 206 -3.29 -2.84 -23.09
CA LEU A 206 -2.44 -4.02 -23.28
C LEU A 206 -3.19 -5.24 -22.76
N THR A 207 -3.30 -6.26 -23.58
CA THR A 207 -3.88 -7.54 -23.19
C THR A 207 -2.84 -8.62 -23.38
N HIS A 208 -2.48 -9.31 -22.31
CA HIS A 208 -1.66 -10.51 -22.39
C HIS A 208 -2.54 -11.69 -22.75
N ILE A 209 -2.40 -12.20 -23.97
CA ILE A 209 -3.32 -13.19 -24.57
C ILE A 209 -3.38 -14.47 -23.75
N PRO A 210 -2.23 -15.09 -23.31
CA PRO A 210 -2.27 -16.35 -22.60
C PRO A 210 -2.94 -16.28 -21.23
N THR A 211 -2.83 -15.15 -20.53
CA THR A 211 -3.36 -15.00 -19.16
C THR A 211 -4.65 -14.22 -19.09
N GLY A 212 -5.02 -13.50 -20.16
CA GLY A 212 -6.20 -12.62 -20.22
C GLY A 212 -6.06 -11.35 -19.36
N ILE A 213 -4.86 -11.05 -18.83
CA ILE A 213 -4.63 -9.84 -18.04
C ILE A 213 -4.68 -8.63 -18.94
N VAL A 214 -5.49 -7.63 -18.54
CA VAL A 214 -5.67 -6.38 -19.26
C VAL A 214 -5.17 -5.22 -18.43
N VAL A 215 -4.40 -4.33 -19.06
CA VAL A 215 -3.90 -3.08 -18.48
C VAL A 215 -4.25 -1.95 -19.41
N SER A 216 -4.90 -0.90 -18.90
CA SER A 216 -5.23 0.31 -19.66
C SER A 216 -4.47 1.49 -19.09
N MET A 217 -3.83 2.27 -19.97
CA MET A 217 -3.05 3.47 -19.62
C MET A 217 -3.48 4.64 -20.48
N GLN A 218 -3.77 5.79 -19.82
CA GLN A 218 -4.24 6.99 -20.50
C GLN A 218 -3.70 8.32 -19.93
N ASN A 219 -2.77 8.25 -18.97
CA ASN A 219 -2.32 9.42 -18.20
C ASN A 219 -1.32 10.29 -18.94
N GLU A 220 -0.57 9.70 -19.88
CA GLU A 220 0.43 10.38 -20.64
C GLU A 220 -0.13 10.90 -21.97
N LYS A 221 0.40 12.03 -22.44
CA LYS A 221 0.05 12.60 -23.75
C LYS A 221 0.63 11.79 -24.92
N SER A 222 1.59 10.93 -24.65
CA SER A 222 2.28 10.10 -25.64
C SER A 222 1.82 8.64 -25.54
N GLN A 223 1.33 8.10 -26.65
CA GLN A 223 1.01 6.69 -26.81
C GLN A 223 2.18 5.77 -26.42
N LEU A 224 3.41 6.17 -26.78
CA LEU A 224 4.61 5.41 -26.47
C LEU A 224 4.87 5.36 -24.96
N GLN A 225 4.72 6.48 -24.27
CA GLN A 225 4.89 6.54 -22.81
C GLN A 225 3.81 5.72 -22.10
N ASN A 226 2.55 5.79 -22.56
CA ASN A 226 1.46 4.94 -22.05
C ASN A 226 1.75 3.45 -22.30
N LYS A 227 2.29 3.08 -23.45
CA LYS A 227 2.70 1.70 -23.75
C LYS A 227 3.81 1.24 -22.80
N VAL A 228 4.85 2.04 -22.58
CA VAL A 228 5.97 1.71 -21.67
C VAL A 228 5.48 1.56 -20.23
N ALA A 229 4.68 2.50 -19.74
CA ALA A 229 4.08 2.42 -18.39
C ALA A 229 3.19 1.19 -18.27
N GLY A 230 2.34 0.94 -19.26
CA GLY A 230 1.45 -0.22 -19.30
C GLY A 230 2.21 -1.56 -19.30
N MET A 231 3.34 -1.63 -20.00
CA MET A 231 4.20 -2.82 -20.00
C MET A 231 4.77 -3.09 -18.60
N LYS A 232 5.23 -2.07 -17.89
CA LYS A 232 5.71 -2.22 -16.51
C LYS A 232 4.63 -2.78 -15.59
N VAL A 233 3.41 -2.24 -15.69
CA VAL A 233 2.27 -2.71 -14.90
C VAL A 233 1.89 -4.15 -15.28
N LEU A 234 1.90 -4.47 -16.57
CA LEU A 234 1.59 -5.82 -17.06
C LEU A 234 2.63 -6.83 -16.54
N GLN A 235 3.91 -6.49 -16.59
CA GLN A 235 5.00 -7.32 -16.06
C GLN A 235 4.82 -7.57 -14.56
N SER A 236 4.48 -6.54 -13.78
CA SER A 236 4.23 -6.69 -12.35
C SER A 236 3.06 -7.64 -12.06
N ARG A 237 1.96 -7.51 -12.81
CA ARG A 237 0.79 -8.40 -12.67
C ARG A 237 1.07 -9.85 -13.06
N LEU A 238 1.88 -10.05 -14.11
CA LEU A 238 2.28 -11.39 -14.56
C LEU A 238 3.19 -12.07 -13.54
N LEU A 239 4.11 -11.32 -12.96
CA LEU A 239 5.00 -11.82 -11.92
C LEU A 239 4.24 -12.27 -10.68
N GLU A 240 3.28 -11.46 -10.22
CA GLU A 240 2.45 -11.82 -9.07
C GLU A 240 1.60 -13.07 -9.35
N ARG A 241 1.06 -13.17 -10.57
CA ARG A 241 0.33 -14.37 -10.98
C ARG A 241 1.22 -15.61 -10.95
N ALA A 242 2.45 -15.52 -11.48
CA ALA A 242 3.38 -16.65 -11.47
C ALA A 242 3.70 -17.09 -10.03
N ARG A 243 3.82 -16.15 -9.09
CA ARG A 243 4.01 -16.45 -7.67
C ARG A 243 2.78 -17.07 -7.03
N ALA A 244 1.60 -16.52 -7.30
CA ALA A 244 0.36 -17.09 -6.79
C ALA A 244 0.15 -18.53 -7.29
N GLU A 245 0.56 -18.83 -8.53
CA GLU A 245 0.55 -20.17 -9.09
C GLU A 245 1.55 -21.08 -8.35
N GLN A 246 2.77 -20.61 -8.09
CA GLN A 246 3.78 -21.34 -7.32
C GLN A 246 3.36 -21.58 -5.86
N GLU A 247 2.81 -20.55 -5.21
CA GLU A 247 2.27 -20.68 -3.86
C GLU A 247 1.05 -21.61 -3.80
N ALA A 248 0.18 -21.57 -4.80
CA ALA A 248 -0.97 -22.47 -4.90
C ALA A 248 -0.53 -23.92 -5.09
N GLU A 249 0.52 -24.15 -5.89
CA GLU A 249 1.14 -25.45 -6.06
C GLU A 249 1.77 -25.95 -4.75
N MET A 250 2.48 -25.10 -4.03
CA MET A 250 3.04 -25.40 -2.70
C MET A 250 1.94 -25.63 -1.64
N ARG A 251 0.83 -24.89 -1.68
CA ARG A 251 -0.34 -25.11 -0.80
C ARG A 251 -1.05 -26.41 -1.13
N GLY A 252 -1.14 -26.77 -2.41
CA GLY A 252 -1.68 -28.06 -2.86
C GLY A 252 -0.87 -29.25 -2.32
N LEU A 253 0.43 -29.08 -2.12
CA LEU A 253 1.29 -30.08 -1.48
C LEU A 253 1.17 -30.10 0.06
N LYS A 254 0.61 -29.05 0.69
CA LYS A 254 0.43 -28.95 2.16
C LYS A 254 -0.96 -29.34 2.68
N GLY A 255 -1.89 -29.76 1.81
CA GLY A 255 -3.24 -30.17 2.21
C GLY A 255 -4.14 -29.00 2.59
N ASP A 256 -5.37 -29.04 2.10
CA ASP A 256 -6.45 -28.06 2.27
C ASP A 256 -6.55 -27.46 3.69
N ALA A 257 -6.04 -26.28 3.87
CA ALA A 257 -6.46 -25.38 4.96
C ALA A 257 -7.30 -24.28 4.32
N GLY A 258 -8.60 -24.56 4.20
CA GLY A 258 -9.73 -23.67 4.02
C GLY A 258 -9.52 -22.35 3.28
N ASN A 259 -9.68 -22.35 1.97
CA ASN A 259 -10.01 -21.15 1.19
C ASN A 259 -11.40 -20.66 1.60
N SER A 260 -11.52 -19.86 2.65
CA SER A 260 -12.77 -19.14 2.90
C SER A 260 -12.73 -17.82 2.13
N TRP A 261 -13.45 -17.75 1.05
CA TRP A 261 -13.97 -16.51 0.49
C TRP A 261 -14.53 -15.67 1.64
N GLY A 262 -13.89 -14.53 1.96
CA GLY A 262 -14.41 -13.62 2.97
C GLY A 262 -13.54 -13.38 4.19
N ALA A 263 -12.27 -13.76 4.20
CA ALA A 263 -11.34 -13.31 5.23
C ALA A 263 -11.10 -11.80 5.08
N GLN A 264 -11.96 -11.01 5.73
CA GLN A 264 -11.79 -9.58 5.83
C GLN A 264 -10.50 -9.31 6.61
N MET A 265 -9.61 -8.49 6.04
CA MET A 265 -8.37 -8.15 6.72
C MET A 265 -8.55 -7.00 7.69
N ARG A 266 -9.36 -5.99 7.34
CA ARG A 266 -9.59 -4.81 8.16
C ARG A 266 -11.04 -4.37 8.14
N SER A 267 -11.55 -3.98 9.31
CA SER A 267 -12.92 -3.47 9.49
C SER A 267 -12.89 -2.02 9.96
N TYR A 268 -13.59 -1.17 9.24
CA TYR A 268 -13.81 0.24 9.54
C TYR A 268 -15.26 0.40 9.98
N VAL A 269 -15.50 0.74 11.23
CA VAL A 269 -16.84 0.94 11.80
C VAL A 269 -16.99 2.41 12.17
N LEU A 270 -17.94 3.10 11.55
CA LEU A 270 -18.27 4.50 11.83
C LEU A 270 -19.57 4.63 12.63
N HIS A 271 -20.39 3.59 12.67
CA HIS A 271 -21.65 3.55 13.40
C HIS A 271 -22.00 2.10 13.80
N PRO A 272 -22.47 1.80 15.04
CA PRO A 272 -22.87 2.74 16.12
C PRO A 272 -21.71 3.24 16.99
N TYR A 273 -20.52 2.70 16.83
CA TYR A 273 -19.29 3.16 17.48
C TYR A 273 -18.23 3.41 16.42
N GLN A 274 -17.17 4.09 16.81
CA GLN A 274 -16.06 4.42 15.91
C GLN A 274 -14.86 3.52 16.23
N MET A 275 -14.41 2.74 15.23
CA MET A 275 -13.28 1.84 15.38
C MET A 275 -12.75 1.40 14.02
N VAL A 276 -11.44 1.33 13.88
CA VAL A 276 -10.77 0.60 12.81
C VAL A 276 -9.98 -0.53 13.44
N LYS A 277 -10.18 -1.76 12.97
CA LYS A 277 -9.51 -2.95 13.51
C LYS A 277 -9.00 -3.85 12.39
N ASP A 278 -7.74 -4.22 12.47
CA ASP A 278 -7.16 -5.30 11.66
C ASP A 278 -7.47 -6.65 12.33
N LEU A 279 -8.14 -7.53 11.60
CA LEU A 279 -8.62 -8.80 12.14
C LEU A 279 -7.52 -9.88 12.23
N ARG A 280 -6.36 -9.64 11.61
CA ARG A 280 -5.20 -10.55 11.62
C ARG A 280 -4.29 -10.27 12.80
N THR A 281 -4.06 -8.99 13.06
CA THR A 281 -3.12 -8.49 14.09
C THR A 281 -3.80 -8.09 15.38
N GLU A 282 -5.14 -7.94 15.36
CA GLU A 282 -5.98 -7.38 16.42
C GLU A 282 -5.66 -5.92 16.79
N HIS A 283 -4.76 -5.26 16.02
CA HIS A 283 -4.48 -3.84 16.18
C HIS A 283 -5.74 -3.02 15.90
N GLU A 284 -6.11 -2.13 16.82
CA GLU A 284 -7.32 -1.32 16.74
C GLU A 284 -7.09 0.14 17.13
N VAL A 285 -7.83 1.04 16.49
CA VAL A 285 -7.79 2.49 16.72
C VAL A 285 -9.21 3.02 16.77
N GLY A 286 -9.51 3.83 17.81
CA GLY A 286 -10.83 4.44 18.03
C GLY A 286 -11.10 5.73 17.24
N ASN A 287 -10.19 6.16 16.36
CA ASN A 287 -10.35 7.37 15.56
C ASN A 287 -10.26 7.05 14.05
N PRO A 288 -11.37 6.66 13.41
CA PRO A 288 -11.39 6.38 11.98
C PRO A 288 -11.01 7.57 11.09
N ASP A 289 -11.32 8.79 11.49
CA ASP A 289 -11.02 9.98 10.70
C ASP A 289 -9.51 10.19 10.55
N ALA A 290 -8.74 9.96 11.62
CA ALA A 290 -7.28 10.00 11.54
C ALA A 290 -6.74 8.92 10.60
N VAL A 291 -7.31 7.70 10.65
CA VAL A 291 -6.93 6.59 9.77
C VAL A 291 -7.20 6.96 8.31
N PHE A 292 -8.40 7.46 7.99
CA PHE A 292 -8.72 7.91 6.62
C PHE A 292 -7.90 9.13 6.17
N ASP A 293 -7.36 9.91 7.10
CA ASP A 293 -6.40 10.99 6.80
C ASP A 293 -4.95 10.49 6.70
N GLY A 294 -4.72 9.18 6.66
CA GLY A 294 -3.43 8.55 6.39
C GLY A 294 -2.63 8.12 7.62
N ASP A 295 -3.23 8.12 8.82
CA ASP A 295 -2.58 7.60 10.03
C ASP A 295 -2.73 6.07 10.12
N ILE A 296 -1.94 5.35 9.30
CA ILE A 296 -2.01 3.89 9.17
C ILE A 296 -0.72 3.18 9.59
N ASP A 297 0.30 3.89 10.04
CA ASP A 297 1.61 3.30 10.38
C ASP A 297 1.49 2.19 11.42
N GLY A 298 0.66 2.37 12.45
CA GLY A 298 0.42 1.34 13.45
C GLY A 298 -0.15 0.04 12.88
N PHE A 299 -0.98 0.12 11.84
CA PHE A 299 -1.50 -1.05 11.13
C PHE A 299 -0.44 -1.71 10.26
N LEU A 300 0.38 -0.91 9.57
CA LEU A 300 1.48 -1.42 8.73
C LEU A 300 2.50 -2.16 9.60
N ASP A 301 2.95 -1.55 10.68
CA ASP A 301 3.91 -2.14 11.62
C ASP A 301 3.40 -3.44 12.23
N ALA A 302 2.16 -3.43 12.70
CA ALA A 302 1.52 -4.64 13.24
C ALA A 302 1.40 -5.74 12.17
N GLY A 303 1.04 -5.38 10.95
CA GLY A 303 0.94 -6.29 9.81
C GLY A 303 2.28 -6.90 9.41
N ILE A 304 3.35 -6.11 9.37
CA ILE A 304 4.71 -6.57 9.05
C ILE A 304 5.19 -7.56 10.12
N ARG A 305 5.02 -7.24 11.40
CA ARG A 305 5.38 -8.15 12.51
C ARG A 305 4.57 -9.44 12.46
N TRP A 306 3.26 -9.35 12.20
CA TRP A 306 2.38 -10.52 12.05
C TRP A 306 2.84 -11.42 10.90
N ARG A 307 3.11 -10.86 9.71
CA ARG A 307 3.62 -11.60 8.55
C ARG A 307 4.90 -12.37 8.87
N ARG A 308 5.82 -11.74 9.59
CA ARG A 308 7.09 -12.37 10.00
C ARG A 308 6.89 -13.52 10.96
N GLN A 309 5.93 -13.42 11.89
CA GLN A 309 5.58 -14.49 12.83
C GLN A 309 4.95 -15.69 12.12
N GLN A 310 4.21 -15.48 11.05
CA GLN A 310 3.63 -16.57 10.24
C GLN A 310 4.69 -17.29 9.36
N GLY A 311 5.90 -16.79 9.29
CA GLY A 311 6.96 -17.35 8.46
C GLY A 311 6.82 -17.04 6.96
N GLU A 312 5.90 -16.16 6.59
CA GLU A 312 5.75 -15.65 5.23
C GLU A 312 6.90 -14.66 4.95
N ARG A 313 7.66 -14.95 3.89
CA ARG A 313 8.82 -14.15 3.46
C ARG A 313 8.44 -13.19 2.36
#